data_f99c4240471ab705d44d432e67677428
#
_entry.id   f99c4240471ab705d44d432e67677428
#
_cell.length_a   1.000
_cell.length_b   1.000
_cell.length_c   1.000
_cell.angle_alpha   90.00
_cell.angle_beta   90.00
_cell.angle_gamma   90.00
#
_symmetry.space_group_name_H-M   'P 1'
#
loop_
_entity.id
_entity.type
_entity.pdbx_description
1 polymer ?
#
loop_
_entity_poly.entity_id
_entity_poly.type
_entity_poly.pdbx_seq_one_letter_code
_entity_poly.pdbx_strand_id
1 'polypeptide(L)'
;MIERLLDLTKILNKKSIFIFGPRQTGKTTFLKHTYPDAIYINLLNTQLQIELLNEPFRLNQIIQASEGKTLIIIDEIQKVPIILDEGQNIIQQNTTFRFILTGSSTRKIKKAGINLLGGRAKIISFSPFTYPEYTQAKISLNQVLQWGTLPQVILSEDPRSELIDYLSVYLKEEIKAEALARSLAQFSKFLELAATTVSEQIVYDSLCSDVGVSAPTIKEYFQILEDTLIGRRLYPFAKTTKRKAMVSSKFYFFDVGIGNALLKRFSLHEKTSEYGTAC
;
A
#
# COMPACT_ATOMS: atom_id res chain seq x y z
N MET A 1 -2.67 20.29 -8.86
CA MET A 1 -2.86 19.01 -8.14
C MET A 1 -4.04 18.30 -8.77
N ILE A 2 -3.94 16.97 -9.02
CA ILE A 2 -5.08 16.19 -9.50
C ILE A 2 -5.99 15.89 -8.33
N GLU A 3 -7.27 16.21 -8.46
CA GLU A 3 -8.27 15.94 -7.42
C GLU A 3 -8.56 14.44 -7.32
N ARG A 4 -8.60 13.93 -6.10
CA ARG A 4 -8.93 12.51 -5.83
C ARG A 4 -10.43 12.39 -5.67
N LEU A 5 -11.00 11.37 -6.32
CA LEU A 5 -12.45 11.14 -6.32
C LEU A 5 -12.96 10.36 -5.10
N LEU A 6 -12.07 9.98 -4.20
CA LEU A 6 -12.43 9.25 -2.98
C LEU A 6 -13.17 10.17 -1.99
N ASP A 7 -14.45 9.89 -1.77
CA ASP A 7 -15.26 10.56 -0.72
C ASP A 7 -15.37 9.66 0.51
N LEU A 8 -14.85 10.15 1.64
CA LEU A 8 -14.88 9.46 2.93
C LEU A 8 -16.01 9.94 3.85
N THR A 9 -16.72 10.99 3.50
CA THR A 9 -17.68 11.70 4.37
C THR A 9 -18.76 10.77 4.91
N LYS A 10 -19.38 9.98 4.04
CA LYS A 10 -20.45 9.04 4.42
C LYS A 10 -20.00 7.96 5.40
N ILE A 11 -18.72 7.58 5.33
CA ILE A 11 -18.14 6.56 6.20
C ILE A 11 -17.77 7.19 7.54
N LEU A 12 -17.11 8.35 7.51
CA LEU A 12 -16.67 9.07 8.72
C LEU A 12 -17.84 9.48 9.62
N ASN A 13 -19.00 9.75 9.07
CA ASN A 13 -20.22 10.01 9.86
C ASN A 13 -20.61 8.83 10.76
N LYS A 14 -20.18 7.59 10.43
CA LYS A 14 -20.56 6.38 11.15
C LYS A 14 -19.41 5.65 11.82
N LYS A 15 -18.23 5.64 11.20
CA LYS A 15 -17.08 4.82 11.60
C LYS A 15 -15.76 5.54 11.33
N SER A 16 -14.74 5.18 12.09
CA SER A 16 -13.35 5.49 11.77
C SER A 16 -12.90 4.74 10.50
N ILE A 17 -11.78 5.13 9.92
CA ILE A 17 -11.31 4.59 8.65
C ILE A 17 -9.83 4.21 8.75
N PHE A 18 -9.48 3.03 8.25
CA PHE A 18 -8.11 2.69 7.88
C PHE A 18 -7.94 2.88 6.38
N ILE A 19 -6.93 3.66 5.98
CA ILE A 19 -6.55 3.88 4.59
C ILE A 19 -5.21 3.22 4.34
N PHE A 20 -5.22 2.10 3.66
CA PHE A 20 -4.01 1.39 3.27
C PHE A 20 -3.75 1.57 1.77
N GLY A 21 -2.50 1.78 1.43
CA GLY A 21 -2.07 1.88 0.03
C GLY A 21 -0.56 1.93 -0.06
N PRO A 22 0.03 1.57 -1.21
CA PRO A 22 1.46 1.65 -1.43
C PRO A 22 2.02 3.04 -1.12
N ARG A 23 3.32 3.14 -0.92
CA ARG A 23 3.97 4.45 -0.77
C ARG A 23 3.78 5.28 -2.04
N GLN A 24 3.89 6.61 -1.90
CA GLN A 24 3.79 7.58 -3.00
C GLN A 24 2.45 7.60 -3.75
N THR A 25 1.41 6.91 -3.27
CA THR A 25 0.06 7.01 -3.84
C THR A 25 -0.64 8.35 -3.52
N GLY A 26 -0.05 9.20 -2.68
CA GLY A 26 -0.58 10.52 -2.34
C GLY A 26 -1.55 10.53 -1.14
N LYS A 27 -1.56 9.50 -0.27
CA LYS A 27 -2.43 9.44 0.93
C LYS A 27 -2.34 10.68 1.80
N THR A 28 -1.13 11.03 2.22
CA THR A 28 -0.84 12.19 3.07
C THR A 28 -1.32 13.49 2.45
N THR A 29 -1.02 13.68 1.15
CA THR A 29 -1.43 14.87 0.39
C THR A 29 -2.94 14.97 0.29
N PHE A 30 -3.62 13.88 -0.04
CA PHE A 30 -5.07 13.79 -0.09
C PHE A 30 -5.70 14.17 1.26
N LEU A 31 -5.23 13.58 2.35
CA LEU A 31 -5.81 13.82 3.67
C LEU A 31 -5.61 15.25 4.17
N LYS A 32 -4.41 15.81 3.99
CA LYS A 32 -4.13 17.20 4.38
C LYS A 32 -4.95 18.22 3.58
N HIS A 33 -5.19 17.93 2.29
CA HIS A 33 -5.99 18.78 1.45
C HIS A 33 -7.50 18.69 1.76
N THR A 34 -7.99 17.47 2.00
CA THR A 34 -9.42 17.21 2.22
C THR A 34 -9.87 17.57 3.64
N TYR A 35 -8.99 17.40 4.62
CA TYR A 35 -9.30 17.60 6.05
C TYR A 35 -8.28 18.52 6.74
N PRO A 36 -8.18 19.79 6.32
CA PRO A 36 -7.17 20.73 6.85
C PRO A 36 -7.33 21.02 8.35
N ASP A 37 -8.56 20.91 8.86
CA ASP A 37 -8.87 21.18 10.28
C ASP A 37 -8.72 19.96 11.19
N ALA A 38 -8.35 18.80 10.67
CA ALA A 38 -8.13 17.61 11.48
C ALA A 38 -6.90 17.75 12.39
N ILE A 39 -6.90 17.01 13.50
CA ILE A 39 -5.69 16.80 14.30
C ILE A 39 -4.80 15.85 13.51
N TYR A 40 -3.62 16.32 13.08
CA TYR A 40 -2.72 15.53 12.25
C TYR A 40 -1.50 15.05 13.04
N ILE A 41 -1.40 13.74 13.25
CA ILE A 41 -0.34 13.05 13.97
C ILE A 41 0.49 12.26 12.96
N ASN A 42 1.74 12.71 12.73
CA ASN A 42 2.66 12.08 11.80
C ASN A 42 3.67 11.20 12.55
N LEU A 43 3.53 9.89 12.43
CA LEU A 43 4.42 8.92 13.09
C LEU A 43 5.76 8.71 12.37
N LEU A 44 6.05 9.45 11.29
CA LEU A 44 7.40 9.58 10.74
C LEU A 44 8.25 10.55 11.57
N ASN A 45 7.65 11.39 12.42
CA ASN A 45 8.38 12.18 13.40
C ASN A 45 8.95 11.25 14.47
N THR A 46 10.27 11.08 14.49
CA THR A 46 10.96 10.12 15.36
C THR A 46 10.74 10.42 16.84
N GLN A 47 10.71 11.70 17.24
CA GLN A 47 10.50 12.09 18.63
C GLN A 47 9.09 11.68 19.08
N LEU A 48 8.07 12.05 18.31
CA LEU A 48 6.68 11.69 18.60
C LEU A 48 6.46 10.17 18.56
N GLN A 49 7.14 9.46 17.65
CA GLN A 49 7.11 8.01 17.58
C GLN A 49 7.63 7.37 18.88
N ILE A 50 8.77 7.84 19.38
CA ILE A 50 9.39 7.34 20.63
C ILE A 50 8.48 7.66 21.83
N GLU A 51 7.95 8.86 21.90
CA GLU A 51 7.00 9.26 22.98
C GLU A 51 5.78 8.33 23.02
N LEU A 52 5.13 8.12 21.89
CA LEU A 52 3.92 7.29 21.81
C LEU A 52 4.19 5.78 21.94
N LEU A 53 5.40 5.31 21.66
CA LEU A 53 5.82 3.93 21.95
C LEU A 53 5.99 3.70 23.43
N ASN A 54 6.58 4.65 24.16
CA ASN A 54 6.82 4.56 25.60
C ASN A 54 5.55 4.88 26.43
N GLU A 55 4.77 5.84 25.97
CA GLU A 55 3.61 6.39 26.68
C GLU A 55 2.39 6.50 25.74
N PRO A 56 1.70 5.39 25.39
CA PRO A 56 0.57 5.43 24.45
C PRO A 56 -0.57 6.37 24.88
N PHE A 57 -0.78 6.59 26.18
CA PHE A 57 -1.79 7.52 26.73
C PHE A 57 -1.57 8.99 26.32
N ARG A 58 -0.36 9.35 25.87
CA ARG A 58 -0.06 10.68 25.32
C ARG A 58 -0.94 11.02 24.12
N LEU A 59 -1.40 10.00 23.36
CA LEU A 59 -2.37 10.21 22.28
C LEU A 59 -3.62 10.94 22.77
N ASN A 60 -4.18 10.53 23.90
CA ASN A 60 -5.34 11.18 24.50
C ASN A 60 -5.04 12.62 24.90
N GLN A 61 -3.88 12.89 25.52
CA GLN A 61 -3.46 14.25 25.89
C GLN A 61 -3.36 15.18 24.67
N ILE A 62 -2.77 14.71 23.57
CA ILE A 62 -2.66 15.48 22.31
C ILE A 62 -4.05 15.82 21.78
N ILE A 63 -4.99 14.87 21.82
CA ILE A 63 -6.35 15.06 21.32
C ILE A 63 -7.12 16.06 22.21
N GLN A 64 -7.03 15.91 23.52
CA GLN A 64 -7.71 16.80 24.48
C GLN A 64 -7.18 18.24 24.42
N ALA A 65 -5.90 18.43 24.15
CA ALA A 65 -5.30 19.75 23.95
C ALA A 65 -5.78 20.47 22.67
N SER A 66 -6.43 19.74 21.77
CA SER A 66 -6.91 20.26 20.47
C SER A 66 -8.40 20.57 20.53
N GLU A 67 -8.75 21.67 21.20
CA GLU A 67 -10.13 22.06 21.46
C GLU A 67 -11.01 22.11 20.20
N GLY A 68 -12.23 21.55 20.31
CA GLY A 68 -13.25 21.59 19.25
C GLY A 68 -13.04 20.68 18.06
N LYS A 69 -11.89 20.01 17.96
CA LYS A 69 -11.60 19.10 16.83
C LYS A 69 -11.96 17.66 17.18
N THR A 70 -12.71 17.02 16.30
CA THR A 70 -13.20 15.64 16.52
C THR A 70 -12.66 14.64 15.50
N LEU A 71 -12.03 15.10 14.43
CA LEU A 71 -11.37 14.24 13.43
C LEU A 71 -9.87 14.18 13.67
N ILE A 72 -9.35 12.97 13.87
CA ILE A 72 -7.94 12.69 14.11
C ILE A 72 -7.38 11.90 12.93
N ILE A 73 -6.30 12.36 12.34
CA ILE A 73 -5.54 11.66 11.31
C ILE A 73 -4.22 11.18 11.91
N ILE A 74 -3.99 9.86 11.88
CA ILE A 74 -2.71 9.27 12.31
C ILE A 74 -2.06 8.66 11.07
N ASP A 75 -0.96 9.26 10.65
CA ASP A 75 -0.22 8.85 9.46
C ASP A 75 0.88 7.85 9.82
N GLU A 76 0.99 6.75 9.04
CA GLU A 76 1.94 5.63 9.20
C GLU A 76 1.75 4.84 10.52
N ILE A 77 0.51 4.47 10.83
CA ILE A 77 0.10 3.76 12.06
C ILE A 77 0.93 2.50 12.36
N GLN A 78 1.48 1.82 11.35
CA GLN A 78 2.32 0.65 11.54
C GLN A 78 3.66 0.95 12.26
N LYS A 79 4.02 2.22 12.43
CA LYS A 79 5.19 2.63 13.22
C LYS A 79 4.97 2.48 14.72
N VAL A 80 3.73 2.71 15.18
CA VAL A 80 3.34 2.64 16.61
C VAL A 80 2.00 1.93 16.75
N PRO A 81 1.90 0.62 16.46
CA PRO A 81 0.61 -0.09 16.46
C PRO A 81 -0.11 -0.10 17.81
N ILE A 82 0.66 0.00 18.91
CA ILE A 82 0.11 -0.05 20.30
C ILE A 82 -0.88 1.08 20.58
N ILE A 83 -0.80 2.22 19.89
CA ILE A 83 -1.76 3.33 20.11
C ILE A 83 -3.16 3.04 19.55
N LEU A 84 -3.37 1.93 18.84
CA LEU A 84 -4.69 1.51 18.39
C LEU A 84 -5.61 1.16 19.56
N ASP A 85 -5.07 0.59 20.64
CA ASP A 85 -5.83 0.28 21.83
C ASP A 85 -6.28 1.57 22.54
N GLU A 86 -5.39 2.58 22.60
CA GLU A 86 -5.73 3.89 23.14
C GLU A 86 -6.76 4.61 22.24
N GLY A 87 -6.62 4.56 20.92
CA GLY A 87 -7.63 5.06 19.99
C GLY A 87 -9.00 4.40 20.17
N GLN A 88 -9.03 3.10 20.46
CA GLN A 88 -10.28 2.40 20.80
C GLN A 88 -10.89 2.91 22.10
N ASN A 89 -10.10 3.11 23.14
CA ASN A 89 -10.54 3.66 24.42
C ASN A 89 -11.14 5.06 24.25
N ILE A 90 -10.49 5.93 23.47
CA ILE A 90 -10.96 7.29 23.18
C ILE A 90 -12.34 7.26 22.49
N ILE A 91 -12.52 6.40 21.46
CA ILE A 91 -13.83 6.24 20.78
C ILE A 91 -14.90 5.70 21.73
N GLN A 92 -14.54 4.85 22.68
CA GLN A 92 -15.49 4.31 23.66
C GLN A 92 -15.95 5.36 24.66
N GLN A 93 -15.05 6.23 25.11
CA GLN A 93 -15.34 7.31 26.05
C GLN A 93 -16.14 8.44 25.39
N ASN A 94 -15.85 8.74 24.13
CA ASN A 94 -16.55 9.78 23.37
C ASN A 94 -16.75 9.37 21.90
N THR A 95 -17.99 9.06 21.57
CA THR A 95 -18.39 8.56 20.24
C THR A 95 -18.40 9.65 19.17
N THR A 96 -18.10 10.90 19.47
CA THR A 96 -17.95 11.97 18.45
C THR A 96 -16.60 11.90 17.75
N PHE A 97 -15.57 11.38 18.40
CA PHE A 97 -14.25 11.23 17.78
C PHE A 97 -14.24 10.23 16.64
N ARG A 98 -13.56 10.60 15.55
CA ARG A 98 -13.33 9.75 14.38
C ARG A 98 -11.85 9.76 14.04
N PHE A 99 -11.37 8.60 13.66
CA PHE A 99 -9.98 8.41 13.25
C PHE A 99 -9.88 8.07 11.77
N ILE A 100 -8.92 8.68 11.09
CA ILE A 100 -8.39 8.22 9.82
C ILE A 100 -6.95 7.76 10.10
N LEU A 101 -6.70 6.48 9.89
CA LEU A 101 -5.44 5.83 10.17
C LEU A 101 -4.83 5.40 8.83
N THR A 102 -3.63 5.85 8.52
CA THR A 102 -2.99 5.47 7.26
C THR A 102 -1.83 4.50 7.46
N GLY A 103 -1.51 3.75 6.41
CA GLY A 103 -0.34 2.89 6.39
C GLY A 103 0.02 2.41 4.99
N SER A 104 1.30 2.09 4.82
CA SER A 104 1.83 1.48 3.60
C SER A 104 1.87 -0.06 3.68
N SER A 105 1.71 -0.63 4.87
CA SER A 105 1.73 -2.08 5.09
C SER A 105 0.68 -2.47 6.12
N THR A 106 0.00 -3.58 5.87
CA THR A 106 -0.96 -4.18 6.82
C THR A 106 -0.30 -5.22 7.74
N ARG A 107 0.93 -5.65 7.41
CA ARG A 107 1.58 -6.81 8.03
C ARG A 107 1.84 -6.64 9.53
N LYS A 108 2.41 -5.51 9.93
CA LYS A 108 2.72 -5.25 11.35
C LYS A 108 1.47 -5.21 12.20
N ILE A 109 0.40 -4.63 11.67
CA ILE A 109 -0.90 -4.55 12.34
C ILE A 109 -1.52 -5.94 12.47
N LYS A 110 -1.48 -6.74 11.40
CA LYS A 110 -1.94 -8.14 11.43
C LYS A 110 -1.15 -9.00 12.39
N LYS A 111 0.20 -8.87 12.41
CA LYS A 111 1.09 -9.63 13.31
C LYS A 111 0.90 -9.27 14.77
N ALA A 112 0.62 -8.02 15.07
CA ALA A 112 0.36 -7.56 16.43
C ALA A 112 -0.96 -8.11 17.02
N GLY A 113 -1.77 -8.81 16.21
CA GLY A 113 -3.08 -9.34 16.66
C GLY A 113 -4.06 -8.22 17.08
N ILE A 114 -3.74 -6.97 16.73
CA ILE A 114 -4.49 -5.81 17.18
C ILE A 114 -5.83 -5.77 16.44
N ASN A 115 -6.87 -5.77 17.23
CA ASN A 115 -8.24 -5.63 16.74
C ASN A 115 -8.39 -4.22 16.14
N LEU A 116 -8.65 -4.11 14.84
CA LEU A 116 -8.80 -2.85 14.12
C LEU A 116 -9.96 -2.00 14.71
N LEU A 117 -9.69 -1.33 15.83
CA LEU A 117 -10.64 -0.52 16.60
C LEU A 117 -11.96 -1.27 16.96
N GLY A 118 -11.86 -2.59 17.23
CA GLY A 118 -13.01 -3.37 17.68
C GLY A 118 -14.19 -3.40 16.68
N GLY A 119 -13.91 -3.38 15.38
CA GLY A 119 -14.95 -3.34 14.33
C GLY A 119 -15.58 -1.94 14.12
N ARG A 120 -15.08 -0.91 14.80
CA ARG A 120 -15.54 0.49 14.66
C ARG A 120 -14.87 1.23 13.50
N ALA A 121 -14.05 0.57 12.74
CA ALA A 121 -13.38 1.14 11.56
C ALA A 121 -13.69 0.36 10.30
N LYS A 122 -13.66 1.06 9.16
CA LYS A 122 -13.72 0.50 7.81
C LYS A 122 -12.35 0.56 7.15
N ILE A 123 -11.96 -0.49 6.47
CA ILE A 123 -10.73 -0.54 5.68
C ILE A 123 -11.02 -0.04 4.27
N ILE A 124 -10.21 0.89 3.79
CA ILE A 124 -10.24 1.45 2.45
C ILE A 124 -8.87 1.25 1.82
N SER A 125 -8.85 0.75 0.60
CA SER A 125 -7.63 0.71 -0.21
C SER A 125 -7.47 2.02 -0.97
N PHE A 126 -6.27 2.62 -0.89
CA PHE A 126 -5.93 3.83 -1.59
C PHE A 126 -4.94 3.50 -2.71
N SER A 127 -5.43 3.49 -3.93
CA SER A 127 -4.65 3.20 -5.14
C SER A 127 -3.93 4.44 -5.69
N PRO A 128 -2.98 4.29 -6.62
CA PRO A 128 -2.54 5.37 -7.50
C PRO A 128 -3.72 6.02 -8.23
N PHE A 129 -3.48 6.93 -9.17
CA PHE A 129 -4.58 7.57 -9.89
C PHE A 129 -5.45 6.55 -10.62
N THR A 130 -6.77 6.68 -10.45
CA THR A 130 -7.79 5.89 -11.13
C THR A 130 -8.06 6.44 -12.53
N TYR A 131 -8.71 5.63 -13.37
CA TYR A 131 -9.08 6.03 -14.74
C TYR A 131 -9.75 7.41 -14.82
N PRO A 132 -10.79 7.74 -14.05
CA PRO A 132 -11.39 9.06 -14.11
C PRO A 132 -10.43 10.18 -13.66
N GLU A 133 -9.58 9.95 -12.65
CA GLU A 133 -8.64 10.92 -12.12
C GLU A 133 -7.56 11.29 -13.15
N TYR A 134 -6.91 10.30 -13.75
CA TYR A 134 -5.87 10.61 -14.75
C TYR A 134 -6.46 11.11 -16.08
N THR A 135 -7.67 10.70 -16.45
CA THR A 135 -8.35 11.19 -17.66
C THR A 135 -8.72 12.67 -17.51
N GLN A 136 -9.23 13.11 -16.35
CA GLN A 136 -9.44 14.53 -16.05
C GLN A 136 -8.15 15.35 -16.17
N ALA A 137 -7.02 14.76 -15.78
CA ALA A 137 -5.71 15.38 -15.90
C ALA A 137 -5.14 15.36 -17.35
N LYS A 138 -5.89 14.83 -18.31
CA LYS A 138 -5.48 14.67 -19.72
C LYS A 138 -4.22 13.80 -19.91
N ILE A 139 -3.96 12.89 -19.00
CA ILE A 139 -2.90 11.91 -19.12
C ILE A 139 -3.34 10.83 -20.11
N SER A 140 -2.54 10.56 -21.12
CA SER A 140 -2.87 9.59 -22.17
C SER A 140 -2.73 8.15 -21.70
N LEU A 141 -3.45 7.23 -22.33
CA LEU A 141 -3.33 5.80 -22.03
C LEU A 141 -1.90 5.29 -22.23
N ASN A 142 -1.20 5.73 -23.29
CA ASN A 142 0.18 5.32 -23.54
C ASN A 142 1.13 5.75 -22.43
N GLN A 143 0.96 6.94 -21.85
CA GLN A 143 1.72 7.37 -20.68
C GLN A 143 1.44 6.45 -19.48
N VAL A 144 0.17 6.12 -19.24
CA VAL A 144 -0.23 5.22 -18.16
C VAL A 144 0.35 3.82 -18.34
N LEU A 145 0.26 3.25 -19.53
CA LEU A 145 0.80 1.92 -19.82
C LEU A 145 2.32 1.87 -19.67
N GLN A 146 3.00 2.95 -19.98
CA GLN A 146 4.47 3.03 -19.91
C GLN A 146 4.97 3.31 -18.47
N TRP A 147 4.38 4.31 -17.80
CA TRP A 147 4.89 4.86 -16.55
C TRP A 147 4.05 4.52 -15.32
N GLY A 148 2.87 3.92 -15.52
CA GLY A 148 1.91 3.68 -14.44
C GLY A 148 1.12 4.93 -14.07
N THR A 149 0.52 4.89 -12.88
CA THR A 149 -0.38 5.94 -12.36
C THR A 149 0.03 6.46 -10.97
N LEU A 150 1.26 6.11 -10.51
CA LEU A 150 1.81 6.70 -9.30
C LEU A 150 1.94 8.22 -9.48
N PRO A 151 1.35 9.04 -8.58
CA PRO A 151 1.36 10.49 -8.72
C PRO A 151 2.73 11.11 -8.95
N GLN A 152 3.72 10.70 -8.17
CA GLN A 152 5.08 11.23 -8.25
C GLN A 152 5.74 10.86 -9.59
N VAL A 153 5.44 9.70 -10.13
CA VAL A 153 6.00 9.23 -11.40
C VAL A 153 5.33 9.93 -12.58
N ILE A 154 3.99 9.81 -12.68
CA ILE A 154 3.27 10.25 -13.88
C ILE A 154 3.23 11.78 -14.06
N LEU A 155 3.46 12.53 -12.98
CA LEU A 155 3.53 13.99 -12.98
C LEU A 155 4.97 14.52 -13.04
N SER A 156 5.98 13.66 -13.03
CA SER A 156 7.39 14.05 -13.09
C SER A 156 7.80 14.41 -14.53
N GLU A 157 8.80 15.30 -14.64
CA GLU A 157 9.49 15.57 -15.89
C GLU A 157 10.40 14.41 -16.31
N ASP A 158 10.85 13.58 -15.37
CA ASP A 158 11.61 12.35 -15.60
C ASP A 158 10.97 11.13 -14.88
N PRO A 159 9.89 10.57 -15.45
CA PRO A 159 9.19 9.41 -14.89
C PRO A 159 10.08 8.18 -14.72
N ARG A 160 11.09 8.04 -15.61
CA ARG A 160 12.04 6.93 -15.57
C ARG A 160 12.89 6.97 -14.29
N SER A 161 13.46 8.13 -13.98
CA SER A 161 14.26 8.31 -12.76
C SER A 161 13.42 8.04 -11.51
N GLU A 162 12.21 8.56 -11.45
CA GLU A 162 11.28 8.35 -10.32
C GLU A 162 10.96 6.86 -10.11
N LEU A 163 10.75 6.09 -11.17
CA LEU A 163 10.52 4.66 -11.06
C LEU A 163 11.76 3.90 -10.56
N ILE A 164 12.95 4.27 -11.05
CA ILE A 164 14.21 3.67 -10.61
C ILE A 164 14.43 3.97 -9.12
N ASP A 165 14.19 5.20 -8.68
CA ASP A 165 14.30 5.59 -7.28
C ASP A 165 13.27 4.88 -6.41
N TYR A 166 12.03 4.73 -6.89
CA TYR A 166 11.02 3.94 -6.20
C TYR A 166 11.49 2.50 -5.94
N LEU A 167 12.05 1.83 -6.94
CA LEU A 167 12.53 0.46 -6.81
C LEU A 167 13.78 0.36 -5.91
N SER A 168 14.72 1.31 -6.06
CA SER A 168 16.01 1.25 -5.36
C SER A 168 15.91 1.62 -3.89
N VAL A 169 15.06 2.58 -3.56
CA VAL A 169 14.92 3.11 -2.18
C VAL A 169 13.73 2.47 -1.48
N TYR A 170 12.51 2.70 -2.00
CA TYR A 170 11.30 2.33 -1.27
C TYR A 170 11.06 0.83 -1.20
N LEU A 171 11.22 0.12 -2.32
CA LEU A 171 10.98 -1.31 -2.35
C LEU A 171 11.98 -2.08 -1.48
N LYS A 172 13.26 -1.71 -1.54
CA LYS A 172 14.30 -2.30 -0.69
C LYS A 172 14.09 -1.98 0.79
N GLU A 173 13.74 -0.74 1.11
CA GLU A 173 13.48 -0.34 2.49
C GLU A 173 12.24 -1.01 3.08
N GLU A 174 11.16 -1.15 2.32
CA GLU A 174 9.97 -1.91 2.75
C GLU A 174 10.34 -3.37 3.05
N ILE A 175 11.10 -4.02 2.17
CA ILE A 175 11.52 -5.40 2.34
C ILE A 175 12.45 -5.56 3.55
N LYS A 176 13.42 -4.65 3.74
CA LYS A 176 14.31 -4.63 4.90
C LYS A 176 13.53 -4.36 6.20
N ALA A 177 12.62 -3.37 6.19
CA ALA A 177 11.83 -3.02 7.36
C ALA A 177 10.91 -4.17 7.83
N GLU A 178 10.49 -5.02 6.90
CA GLU A 178 9.71 -6.21 7.22
C GLU A 178 10.59 -7.39 7.71
N ALA A 179 11.93 -7.24 7.71
CA ALA A 179 12.95 -8.22 8.18
C ALA A 179 12.79 -9.64 7.63
N LEU A 180 12.39 -9.78 6.36
CA LEU A 180 11.78 -11.01 5.87
C LEU A 180 12.57 -11.74 4.81
N ALA A 181 13.41 -11.07 4.06
CA ALA A 181 14.27 -11.72 3.11
C ALA A 181 15.57 -12.10 3.81
N ARG A 182 15.80 -13.39 4.06
CA ARG A 182 17.08 -13.91 4.50
C ARG A 182 18.22 -13.53 3.55
N SER A 183 17.89 -13.26 2.28
CA SER A 183 18.78 -12.77 1.25
C SER A 183 18.07 -11.71 0.40
N LEU A 184 18.54 -10.48 0.46
CA LEU A 184 18.04 -9.39 -0.39
C LEU A 184 18.29 -9.66 -1.87
N ALA A 185 19.40 -10.34 -2.21
CA ALA A 185 19.74 -10.69 -3.58
C ALA A 185 18.71 -11.69 -4.17
N GLN A 186 18.34 -12.74 -3.42
CA GLN A 186 17.33 -13.71 -3.85
C GLN A 186 15.95 -13.05 -3.99
N PHE A 187 15.60 -12.15 -3.08
CA PHE A 187 14.33 -11.43 -3.19
C PHE A 187 14.32 -10.47 -4.41
N SER A 188 15.42 -9.79 -4.70
CA SER A 188 15.52 -8.94 -5.89
C SER A 188 15.37 -9.75 -7.17
N LYS A 189 16.01 -10.93 -7.25
CA LYS A 189 15.86 -11.85 -8.39
C LYS A 189 14.42 -12.36 -8.51
N PHE A 190 13.79 -12.69 -7.39
CA PHE A 190 12.37 -13.06 -7.37
C PHE A 190 11.47 -11.94 -7.90
N LEU A 191 11.73 -10.67 -7.55
CA LEU A 191 10.93 -9.52 -8.04
C LEU A 191 11.00 -9.39 -9.57
N GLU A 192 12.19 -9.53 -10.16
CA GLU A 192 12.38 -9.48 -11.62
C GLU A 192 11.59 -10.62 -12.28
N LEU A 193 11.70 -11.85 -11.75
CA LEU A 193 10.95 -13.00 -12.26
C LEU A 193 9.43 -12.86 -12.05
N ALA A 194 8.99 -12.33 -10.92
CA ALA A 194 7.57 -12.06 -10.69
C ALA A 194 7.03 -11.03 -11.71
N ALA A 195 7.87 -10.09 -12.15
CA ALA A 195 7.47 -9.13 -13.18
C ALA A 195 7.36 -9.75 -14.58
N THR A 196 8.15 -10.79 -14.89
CA THR A 196 8.01 -11.52 -16.18
C THR A 196 6.71 -12.35 -16.23
N THR A 197 6.19 -12.78 -15.07
CA THR A 197 5.01 -13.66 -14.97
C THR A 197 3.70 -12.90 -14.71
N VAL A 198 3.71 -11.56 -14.83
CA VAL A 198 2.48 -10.76 -14.68
C VAL A 198 1.44 -11.22 -15.70
N SER A 199 0.18 -11.37 -15.24
CA SER A 199 -0.95 -11.90 -16.01
C SER A 199 -0.92 -13.39 -16.34
N GLU A 200 0.16 -14.09 -16.07
CA GLU A 200 0.29 -15.54 -16.26
C GLU A 200 -0.01 -16.32 -14.97
N GLN A 201 -0.22 -17.62 -15.08
CA GLN A 201 -0.37 -18.48 -13.92
C GLN A 201 0.99 -18.68 -13.23
N ILE A 202 1.03 -18.52 -11.91
CA ILE A 202 2.26 -18.73 -11.14
C ILE A 202 2.63 -20.21 -11.16
N VAL A 203 3.80 -20.51 -11.71
CA VAL A 203 4.43 -21.84 -11.66
C VAL A 203 5.51 -21.81 -10.57
N TYR A 204 5.18 -22.28 -9.37
CA TYR A 204 6.08 -22.20 -8.21
C TYR A 204 7.39 -22.94 -8.42
N ASP A 205 7.37 -24.12 -9.06
CA ASP A 205 8.56 -24.93 -9.28
C ASP A 205 9.59 -24.26 -10.19
N SER A 206 9.12 -23.57 -11.25
CA SER A 206 9.98 -22.76 -12.12
C SER A 206 10.65 -21.63 -11.32
N LEU A 207 9.85 -20.86 -10.57
CA LEU A 207 10.38 -19.77 -9.73
C LEU A 207 11.36 -20.27 -8.67
N CYS A 208 11.13 -21.44 -8.07
CA CYS A 208 12.06 -22.04 -7.12
C CYS A 208 13.42 -22.33 -7.75
N SER A 209 13.40 -22.95 -8.92
CA SER A 209 14.62 -23.28 -9.68
C SER A 209 15.38 -22.01 -10.07
N ASP A 210 14.67 -21.03 -10.62
CA ASP A 210 15.27 -19.80 -11.14
C ASP A 210 15.83 -18.91 -10.01
N VAL A 211 15.11 -18.75 -8.90
CA VAL A 211 15.55 -17.94 -7.74
C VAL A 211 16.59 -18.66 -6.90
N GLY A 212 16.55 -20.00 -6.85
CA GLY A 212 17.42 -20.81 -6.01
C GLY A 212 16.93 -20.89 -4.55
N VAL A 213 15.61 -20.95 -4.35
CA VAL A 213 14.98 -21.06 -3.02
C VAL A 213 13.84 -22.07 -3.03
N SER A 214 13.39 -22.49 -1.84
CA SER A 214 12.29 -23.45 -1.68
C SER A 214 10.91 -22.87 -2.03
N ALA A 215 9.96 -23.73 -2.38
CA ALA A 215 8.57 -23.32 -2.68
C ALA A 215 7.88 -22.60 -1.50
N PRO A 216 8.05 -22.98 -0.23
CA PRO A 216 7.57 -22.19 0.89
C PRO A 216 8.12 -20.75 0.90
N THR A 217 9.41 -20.57 0.57
CA THR A 217 10.05 -19.27 0.50
C THR A 217 9.45 -18.40 -0.62
N ILE A 218 9.20 -18.96 -1.82
CA ILE A 218 8.53 -18.23 -2.91
C ILE A 218 7.12 -17.82 -2.49
N LYS A 219 6.37 -18.70 -1.83
CA LYS A 219 5.03 -18.37 -1.32
C LYS A 219 5.08 -17.21 -0.29
N GLU A 220 6.09 -17.23 0.58
CA GLU A 220 6.33 -16.16 1.54
C GLU A 220 6.69 -14.85 0.84
N TYR A 221 7.51 -14.88 -0.21
CA TYR A 221 7.86 -13.70 -1.00
C TYR A 221 6.62 -13.05 -1.64
N PHE A 222 5.73 -13.82 -2.26
CA PHE A 222 4.45 -13.31 -2.73
C PHE A 222 3.60 -12.74 -1.59
N GLN A 223 3.58 -13.39 -0.43
CA GLN A 223 2.85 -12.89 0.73
C GLN A 223 3.41 -11.56 1.23
N ILE A 224 4.74 -11.35 1.18
CA ILE A 224 5.37 -10.06 1.48
C ILE A 224 4.85 -8.99 0.53
N LEU A 225 4.81 -9.25 -0.79
CA LEU A 225 4.30 -8.29 -1.77
C LEU A 225 2.83 -7.93 -1.54
N GLU A 226 2.01 -8.89 -1.11
CA GLU A 226 0.61 -8.64 -0.77
C GLU A 226 0.47 -7.83 0.53
N ASP A 227 1.23 -8.17 1.56
CA ASP A 227 1.15 -7.49 2.86
C ASP A 227 1.71 -6.06 2.81
N THR A 228 2.68 -5.80 1.91
CA THR A 228 3.23 -4.46 1.63
C THR A 228 2.46 -3.72 0.52
N LEU A 229 1.38 -4.32 0.01
CA LEU A 229 0.51 -3.74 -1.01
C LEU A 229 1.21 -3.46 -2.36
N ILE A 230 2.36 -4.09 -2.60
CA ILE A 230 3.12 -3.97 -3.87
C ILE A 230 2.46 -4.77 -4.98
N GLY A 231 1.69 -5.79 -4.63
CA GLY A 231 0.95 -6.58 -5.60
C GLY A 231 -0.10 -7.46 -4.93
N ARG A 232 -0.80 -8.21 -5.75
CA ARG A 232 -1.83 -9.15 -5.29
C ARG A 232 -1.90 -10.39 -6.17
N ARG A 233 -2.21 -11.52 -5.55
CA ARG A 233 -2.58 -12.74 -6.28
C ARG A 233 -4.07 -12.72 -6.59
N LEU A 234 -4.41 -12.99 -7.83
CA LEU A 234 -5.78 -13.20 -8.29
C LEU A 234 -6.02 -14.70 -8.42
N TYR A 235 -6.86 -15.23 -7.56
CA TYR A 235 -7.24 -16.63 -7.58
C TYR A 235 -8.38 -16.84 -8.58
N PRO A 236 -8.39 -17.97 -9.31
CA PRO A 236 -9.48 -18.27 -10.23
C PRO A 236 -10.79 -18.47 -9.48
N PHE A 237 -11.90 -18.24 -10.18
CA PHE A 237 -13.20 -18.54 -9.64
C PHE A 237 -13.35 -20.06 -9.44
N ALA A 238 -13.67 -20.48 -8.23
CA ALA A 238 -13.91 -21.88 -7.92
C ALA A 238 -15.18 -22.02 -7.05
N LYS A 239 -16.03 -22.95 -7.43
CA LYS A 239 -17.31 -23.21 -6.70
C LYS A 239 -17.08 -23.79 -5.29
N THR A 240 -15.93 -24.38 -5.01
CA THR A 240 -15.62 -24.98 -3.71
C THR A 240 -14.24 -24.55 -3.23
N THR A 241 -14.10 -24.39 -1.90
CA THR A 241 -12.84 -24.01 -1.24
C THR A 241 -11.69 -24.99 -1.55
N LYS A 242 -12.00 -26.29 -1.66
CA LYS A 242 -11.02 -27.34 -1.98
C LYS A 242 -10.42 -27.16 -3.39
N ARG A 243 -11.26 -26.83 -4.39
CA ARG A 243 -10.78 -26.55 -5.76
C ARG A 243 -9.95 -25.25 -5.81
N LYS A 244 -10.34 -24.22 -5.04
CA LYS A 244 -9.62 -22.95 -4.96
C LYS A 244 -8.17 -23.13 -4.48
N ALA A 245 -7.92 -24.06 -3.58
CA ALA A 245 -6.60 -24.33 -3.04
C ALA A 245 -5.66 -25.08 -4.03
N MET A 246 -6.22 -25.73 -5.06
CA MET A 246 -5.47 -26.55 -6.03
C MET A 246 -5.13 -25.82 -7.34
N VAL A 247 -5.65 -24.63 -7.55
CA VAL A 247 -5.47 -23.91 -8.82
C VAL A 247 -4.46 -22.77 -8.65
N SER A 248 -3.53 -22.67 -9.61
CA SER A 248 -2.53 -21.62 -9.65
C SER A 248 -3.20 -20.24 -9.79
N SER A 249 -2.74 -19.29 -9.01
CA SER A 249 -3.16 -17.89 -9.08
C SER A 249 -2.34 -17.13 -10.11
N LYS A 250 -2.85 -15.99 -10.55
CA LYS A 250 -2.08 -14.97 -11.30
C LYS A 250 -1.60 -13.92 -10.32
N PHE A 251 -0.50 -13.24 -10.64
CA PHE A 251 0.00 -12.12 -9.84
C PHE A 251 -0.02 -10.82 -10.64
N TYR A 252 -0.36 -9.74 -9.96
CA TYR A 252 -0.37 -8.40 -10.54
C TYR A 252 0.28 -7.43 -9.57
N PHE A 253 1.19 -6.59 -10.07
CA PHE A 253 1.65 -5.43 -9.31
C PHE A 253 0.52 -4.41 -9.18
N PHE A 254 0.62 -3.55 -8.15
CA PHE A 254 -0.37 -2.51 -7.90
C PHE A 254 -0.36 -1.39 -8.97
N ASP A 255 0.74 -1.30 -9.72
CA ASP A 255 0.96 -0.30 -10.77
C ASP A 255 1.81 -0.91 -11.90
N VAL A 256 1.42 -0.66 -13.14
CA VAL A 256 2.10 -1.23 -14.32
C VAL A 256 3.50 -0.67 -14.50
N GLY A 257 3.73 0.60 -14.14
CA GLY A 257 5.05 1.24 -14.20
C GLY A 257 6.09 0.51 -13.35
N ILE A 258 5.69 -0.04 -12.20
CA ILE A 258 6.58 -0.84 -11.35
C ILE A 258 7.02 -2.13 -12.06
N GLY A 259 6.09 -2.84 -12.70
CA GLY A 259 6.41 -4.02 -13.50
C GLY A 259 7.36 -3.70 -14.65
N ASN A 260 7.08 -2.63 -15.39
CA ASN A 260 7.93 -2.16 -16.49
C ASN A 260 9.34 -1.80 -16.01
N ALA A 261 9.46 -1.09 -14.90
CA ALA A 261 10.74 -0.67 -14.34
C ALA A 261 11.59 -1.87 -13.86
N LEU A 262 10.97 -2.87 -13.22
CA LEU A 262 11.62 -4.12 -12.85
C LEU A 262 12.22 -4.84 -14.06
N LEU A 263 11.52 -4.80 -15.20
CA LEU A 263 11.95 -5.41 -16.47
C LEU A 263 12.77 -4.45 -17.36
N LYS A 264 13.05 -3.23 -16.87
CA LYS A 264 13.77 -2.17 -17.62
C LYS A 264 13.09 -1.81 -18.95
N ARG A 265 11.77 -1.95 -19.03
CA ARG A 265 10.93 -1.62 -20.20
C ARG A 265 10.49 -0.17 -20.12
N PHE A 266 11.32 0.74 -20.60
CA PHE A 266 11.04 2.19 -20.57
C PHE A 266 10.53 2.75 -21.90
N SER A 267 10.28 1.89 -22.89
CA SER A 267 9.58 2.21 -24.14
C SER A 267 8.64 1.08 -24.50
N LEU A 268 7.38 1.39 -24.74
CA LEU A 268 6.37 0.42 -25.16
C LEU A 268 5.94 0.70 -26.60
N HIS A 269 5.88 -0.36 -27.40
CA HIS A 269 5.43 -0.28 -28.79
C HIS A 269 4.17 -1.12 -28.96
N GLU A 270 3.11 -0.54 -29.54
CA GLU A 270 1.77 -1.13 -29.65
C GLU A 270 1.69 -2.52 -30.28
N LYS A 271 2.71 -2.92 -31.03
CA LYS A 271 2.74 -4.23 -31.74
C LYS A 271 3.60 -5.27 -31.02
N THR A 272 3.98 -5.04 -29.79
CA THR A 272 4.84 -5.97 -29.03
C THR A 272 4.03 -6.72 -27.96
N SER A 273 4.56 -7.88 -27.55
CA SER A 273 3.98 -8.66 -26.43
C SER A 273 4.00 -7.87 -25.11
N GLU A 274 4.99 -6.98 -24.95
CA GLU A 274 5.12 -6.11 -23.79
C GLU A 274 3.93 -5.16 -23.65
N TYR A 275 3.45 -4.60 -24.77
CA TYR A 275 2.27 -3.73 -24.76
C TYR A 275 1.04 -4.49 -24.32
N GLY A 276 0.83 -5.72 -24.83
CA GLY A 276 -0.28 -6.57 -24.40
C GLY A 276 -0.20 -7.00 -22.92
N THR A 277 0.99 -7.10 -22.35
CA THR A 277 1.17 -7.40 -20.92
C THR A 277 0.88 -6.18 -20.04
N ALA A 278 1.12 -4.96 -20.53
CA ALA A 278 0.83 -3.72 -19.84
C ALA A 278 -0.68 -3.38 -19.83
N CYS A 279 -1.39 -3.75 -20.90
CA CYS A 279 -2.85 -3.61 -21.01
C CYS A 279 -3.60 -4.60 -20.12
#